data_e85e396a79b58cff7c4436cfc4baa5df
#
_entry.id   e85e396a79b58cff7c4436cfc4baa5df
#
_cell.length_a   1.000
_cell.length_b   1.000
_cell.length_c   1.000
_cell.angle_alpha   90.00
_cell.angle_beta   90.00
_cell.angle_gamma   90.00
#
_symmetry.space_group_name_H-M   'P 1'
#
loop_
_entity.id
_entity.type
_entity.pdbx_description
1 polymer ?
#
loop_
_entity_poly.entity_id
_entity_poly.type
_entity_poly.pdbx_seq_one_letter_code
_entity_poly.pdbx_strand_id
1 'polypeptide(L)'
;MTTKDASDWHALTQNNEYLKLSSQRLSEPPLIWVNQFTQLINDFIGDHKGQYVINDIGCNVGHFARNVELINSDIAYRGIDISKTYLEIAKQHFPKLNFYVEDFAQKDLNISQFICDISVISATLEHIDDYEQFLSNIFKTTSQMVLIRTFIGEKSEMDYCLKEGATQSYLIRQFLLSDLVNKDFNKDWLFEEIIDEATLSKPKVICNSITRSQQILRFVKK
;
A
#
# COMPACT_ATOMS: atom_id res chain seq x y z
N MET A 1 -21.67 18.87 -6.96
CA MET A 1 -20.25 18.53 -6.74
C MET A 1 -20.02 17.25 -7.49
N THR A 2 -19.34 17.31 -8.60
CA THR A 2 -18.93 16.13 -9.37
C THR A 2 -17.90 15.38 -8.55
N THR A 3 -18.19 14.14 -8.22
CA THR A 3 -17.24 13.17 -7.68
C THR A 3 -16.02 13.17 -8.61
N LYS A 4 -14.90 13.72 -8.16
CA LYS A 4 -13.60 13.50 -8.80
C LYS A 4 -13.19 12.08 -8.44
N ASP A 5 -13.45 11.19 -9.36
CA ASP A 5 -13.22 9.77 -9.25
C ASP A 5 -11.74 9.43 -9.00
N ALA A 6 -11.51 8.27 -8.43
CA ALA A 6 -10.24 7.50 -8.48
C ALA A 6 -9.59 7.49 -9.89
N SER A 7 -10.27 8.01 -10.89
CA SER A 7 -9.83 8.31 -12.26
C SER A 7 -8.54 9.14 -12.36
N ASP A 8 -8.24 10.02 -11.40
CA ASP A 8 -7.04 10.86 -11.47
C ASP A 8 -5.76 10.04 -11.29
N TRP A 9 -5.77 9.02 -10.42
CA TRP A 9 -4.66 8.07 -10.32
C TRP A 9 -4.61 7.14 -11.54
N HIS A 10 -5.75 6.74 -12.07
CA HIS A 10 -5.84 5.94 -13.30
C HIS A 10 -5.19 6.65 -14.50
N ALA A 11 -5.35 7.95 -14.63
CA ALA A 11 -4.70 8.73 -15.68
C ALA A 11 -3.16 8.77 -15.53
N LEU A 12 -2.65 8.83 -14.30
CA LEU A 12 -1.21 8.72 -14.03
C LEU A 12 -0.64 7.35 -14.37
N THR A 13 -1.42 6.27 -14.19
CA THR A 13 -0.98 4.91 -14.53
C THR A 13 -0.85 4.69 -16.03
N GLN A 14 -1.43 5.57 -16.84
CA GLN A 14 -1.28 5.58 -18.31
C GLN A 14 -0.14 6.47 -18.78
N ASN A 15 0.55 7.20 -17.88
CA ASN A 15 1.72 7.99 -18.23
C ASN A 15 2.91 7.05 -18.51
N ASN A 16 3.35 7.02 -19.77
CA ASN A 16 4.43 6.14 -20.24
C ASN A 16 5.75 6.33 -19.48
N GLU A 17 6.07 7.55 -19.02
CA GLU A 17 7.29 7.80 -18.24
C GLU A 17 7.20 7.20 -16.85
N TYR A 18 6.04 7.31 -16.20
CA TYR A 18 5.82 6.72 -14.88
C TYR A 18 5.79 5.19 -14.94
N LEU A 19 5.17 4.63 -15.96
CA LEU A 19 5.19 3.18 -16.24
C LEU A 19 6.62 2.68 -16.47
N LYS A 20 7.39 3.42 -17.28
CA LYS A 20 8.80 3.10 -17.56
C LYS A 20 9.63 3.13 -16.28
N LEU A 21 9.49 4.17 -15.44
CA LEU A 21 10.19 4.29 -14.17
C LEU A 21 9.83 3.14 -13.21
N SER A 22 8.54 2.81 -13.09
CA SER A 22 8.08 1.71 -12.23
C SER A 22 8.62 0.36 -12.70
N SER A 23 8.61 0.11 -14.00
CA SER A 23 9.17 -1.12 -14.60
C SER A 23 10.69 -1.18 -14.46
N GLN A 24 11.41 -0.07 -14.66
CA GLN A 24 12.87 -0.02 -14.50
C GLN A 24 13.28 -0.40 -13.06
N ARG A 25 12.54 0.05 -12.06
CA ARG A 25 12.80 -0.30 -10.66
C ARG A 25 12.74 -1.80 -10.36
N LEU A 26 12.04 -2.59 -11.18
CA LEU A 26 12.04 -4.05 -11.02
C LEU A 26 13.39 -4.69 -11.38
N SER A 27 14.22 -4.05 -12.21
CA SER A 27 15.58 -4.50 -12.53
C SER A 27 16.66 -3.97 -11.59
N GLU A 28 16.32 -3.01 -10.71
CA GLU A 28 17.20 -2.46 -9.68
C GLU A 28 17.13 -3.30 -8.38
N PRO A 29 18.03 -3.12 -7.41
CA PRO A 29 17.89 -3.74 -6.09
C PRO A 29 16.53 -3.42 -5.45
N PRO A 30 15.99 -4.31 -4.57
CA PRO A 30 14.74 -4.04 -3.87
C PRO A 30 14.76 -2.69 -3.17
N LEU A 31 13.63 -1.98 -3.22
CA LEU A 31 13.46 -0.75 -2.47
C LEU A 31 13.63 -1.02 -0.97
N ILE A 32 14.20 -0.08 -0.22
CA ILE A 32 14.48 -0.24 1.22
C ILE A 32 13.22 -0.66 1.99
N TRP A 33 12.09 0.00 1.73
CA TRP A 33 10.83 -0.34 2.39
C TRP A 33 10.35 -1.78 2.09
N VAL A 34 10.67 -2.33 0.92
CA VAL A 34 10.36 -3.72 0.56
C VAL A 34 11.11 -4.68 1.48
N ASN A 35 12.41 -4.44 1.69
CA ASN A 35 13.23 -5.23 2.61
C ASN A 35 12.73 -5.09 4.05
N GLN A 36 12.39 -3.86 4.47
CA GLN A 36 11.86 -3.59 5.81
C GLN A 36 10.52 -4.32 6.05
N PHE A 37 9.59 -4.29 5.09
CA PHE A 37 8.35 -5.06 5.20
C PHE A 37 8.60 -6.57 5.28
N THR A 38 9.52 -7.08 4.45
CA THR A 38 9.92 -8.49 4.50
C THR A 38 10.45 -8.88 5.87
N GLN A 39 11.31 -8.03 6.48
CA GLN A 39 11.84 -8.28 7.82
C GLN A 39 10.74 -8.23 8.89
N LEU A 40 9.86 -7.22 8.86
CA LEU A 40 8.73 -7.11 9.81
C LEU A 40 7.78 -8.30 9.75
N ILE A 41 7.57 -8.86 8.55
CA ILE A 41 6.77 -10.07 8.36
C ILE A 41 7.52 -11.29 8.91
N ASN A 42 8.82 -11.43 8.63
CA ASN A 42 9.62 -12.53 9.16
C ASN A 42 9.69 -12.51 10.68
N ASP A 43 9.86 -11.33 11.28
CA ASP A 43 9.86 -11.16 12.75
C ASP A 43 8.50 -11.52 13.36
N PHE A 44 7.40 -11.22 12.66
CA PHE A 44 6.06 -11.56 13.09
C PHE A 44 5.78 -13.07 13.00
N ILE A 45 6.15 -13.69 11.87
CA ILE A 45 5.97 -15.13 11.64
C ILE A 45 6.89 -15.94 12.58
N GLY A 46 8.12 -15.44 12.84
CA GLY A 46 9.12 -16.12 13.65
C GLY A 46 9.48 -17.49 13.05
N ASP A 47 9.57 -18.51 13.91
CA ASP A 47 9.89 -19.89 13.53
C ASP A 47 8.66 -20.69 13.08
N HIS A 48 7.49 -20.06 13.00
CA HIS A 48 6.25 -20.74 12.60
C HIS A 48 6.28 -21.04 11.10
N LYS A 49 6.56 -22.29 10.75
CA LYS A 49 6.44 -22.79 9.39
C LYS A 49 4.97 -23.13 9.12
N GLY A 50 4.26 -22.18 8.51
CA GLY A 50 2.88 -22.35 8.10
C GLY A 50 2.66 -21.81 6.69
N GLN A 51 1.45 -21.96 6.20
CA GLN A 51 1.01 -21.30 4.98
C GLN A 51 0.34 -19.98 5.37
N TYR A 52 0.79 -18.88 4.78
CA TYR A 52 0.21 -17.55 4.98
C TYR A 52 -0.30 -16.98 3.67
N VAL A 53 -1.43 -16.30 3.73
CA VAL A 53 -1.95 -15.54 2.60
C VAL A 53 -1.61 -14.06 2.81
N ILE A 54 -0.91 -13.46 1.84
CA ILE A 54 -0.57 -12.03 1.86
C ILE A 54 -1.30 -11.30 0.73
N ASN A 55 -2.06 -10.26 1.09
CA ASN A 55 -2.59 -9.29 0.14
C ASN A 55 -1.69 -8.06 0.09
N ASP A 56 -1.15 -7.74 -1.08
CA ASP A 56 -0.40 -6.51 -1.38
C ASP A 56 -1.35 -5.55 -2.11
N ILE A 57 -1.89 -4.56 -1.38
CA ILE A 57 -2.97 -3.70 -1.85
C ILE A 57 -2.38 -2.38 -2.37
N GLY A 58 -2.63 -2.08 -3.65
CA GLY A 58 -1.92 -1.06 -4.41
C GLY A 58 -0.54 -1.55 -4.82
N CYS A 59 -0.44 -2.81 -5.27
CA CYS A 59 0.82 -3.50 -5.53
C CYS A 59 1.63 -2.93 -6.71
N ASN A 60 1.03 -2.03 -7.52
CA ASN A 60 1.66 -1.46 -8.69
C ASN A 60 2.18 -2.58 -9.63
N VAL A 61 3.41 -2.47 -10.13
CA VAL A 61 4.07 -3.50 -10.98
C VAL A 61 4.67 -4.67 -10.17
N GLY A 62 4.36 -4.78 -8.85
CA GLY A 62 4.80 -5.88 -8.01
C GLY A 62 6.14 -5.63 -7.30
N HIS A 63 6.38 -4.42 -6.81
CA HIS A 63 7.64 -4.13 -6.11
C HIS A 63 7.85 -5.01 -4.87
N PHE A 64 6.81 -5.29 -4.10
CA PHE A 64 6.90 -6.19 -2.94
C PHE A 64 6.90 -7.67 -3.36
N ALA A 65 6.24 -8.03 -4.46
CA ALA A 65 6.16 -9.39 -4.98
C ALA A 65 7.54 -10.07 -5.14
N ARG A 66 8.57 -9.30 -5.48
CA ARG A 66 9.94 -9.81 -5.69
C ARG A 66 10.60 -10.37 -4.41
N ASN A 67 10.13 -9.97 -3.23
CA ASN A 67 10.68 -10.43 -1.95
C ASN A 67 9.87 -11.55 -1.30
N VAL A 68 8.77 -12.00 -1.91
CA VAL A 68 7.89 -13.03 -1.33
C VAL A 68 8.65 -14.31 -1.02
N GLU A 69 9.59 -14.72 -1.89
CA GLU A 69 10.43 -15.92 -1.68
C GLU A 69 11.45 -15.76 -0.54
N LEU A 70 11.67 -14.54 -0.02
CA LEU A 70 12.55 -14.26 1.13
C LEU A 70 11.80 -14.32 2.47
N ILE A 71 10.50 -14.54 2.44
CA ILE A 71 9.70 -14.73 3.66
C ILE A 71 9.87 -16.18 4.12
N ASN A 72 10.10 -16.36 5.42
CA ASN A 72 10.46 -17.66 6.04
C ASN A 72 9.29 -18.65 6.15
N SER A 73 8.33 -18.58 5.24
CA SER A 73 7.12 -19.42 5.22
C SER A 73 6.60 -19.65 3.82
N ASP A 74 5.68 -20.59 3.65
CA ASP A 74 4.96 -20.77 2.40
C ASP A 74 3.94 -19.65 2.22
N ILE A 75 4.12 -18.82 1.20
CA ILE A 75 3.32 -17.62 0.97
C ILE A 75 2.44 -17.75 -0.26
N ALA A 76 1.11 -17.71 -0.04
CA ALA A 76 0.13 -17.46 -1.09
C ALA A 76 -0.03 -15.94 -1.29
N TYR A 77 0.75 -15.38 -2.21
CA TYR A 77 0.73 -13.94 -2.51
C TYR A 77 -0.41 -13.57 -3.46
N ARG A 78 -1.03 -12.42 -3.20
CA ARG A 78 -2.03 -11.77 -4.05
C ARG A 78 -1.69 -10.30 -4.20
N GLY A 79 -1.24 -9.87 -5.38
CA GLY A 79 -1.11 -8.46 -5.73
C GLY A 79 -2.46 -7.90 -6.20
N ILE A 80 -2.88 -6.76 -5.65
CA ILE A 80 -4.18 -6.15 -5.93
C ILE A 80 -3.93 -4.69 -6.30
N ASP A 81 -4.44 -4.26 -7.43
CA ASP A 81 -4.34 -2.86 -7.90
C ASP A 81 -5.52 -2.53 -8.81
N ILE A 82 -5.91 -1.27 -8.85
CA ILE A 82 -6.96 -0.78 -9.76
C ILE A 82 -6.48 -0.70 -11.21
N SER A 83 -5.16 -0.63 -11.42
CA SER A 83 -4.56 -0.46 -12.74
C SER A 83 -4.26 -1.80 -13.41
N LYS A 84 -5.08 -2.15 -14.39
CA LYS A 84 -4.85 -3.32 -15.23
C LYS A 84 -3.46 -3.29 -15.90
N THR A 85 -3.01 -2.12 -16.32
CA THR A 85 -1.71 -1.92 -16.99
C THR A 85 -0.55 -2.30 -16.07
N TYR A 86 -0.57 -1.88 -14.79
CA TYR A 86 0.45 -2.30 -13.83
C TYR A 86 0.44 -3.80 -13.62
N LEU A 87 -0.74 -4.39 -13.48
CA LEU A 87 -0.86 -5.82 -13.25
C LEU A 87 -0.44 -6.68 -14.44
N GLU A 88 -0.59 -6.19 -15.67
CA GLU A 88 -0.05 -6.85 -16.86
C GLU A 88 1.48 -6.91 -16.81
N ILE A 89 2.15 -5.84 -16.38
CA ILE A 89 3.61 -5.81 -16.17
C ILE A 89 3.99 -6.75 -15.02
N ALA A 90 3.27 -6.68 -13.90
CA ALA A 90 3.53 -7.54 -12.74
C ALA A 90 3.43 -9.05 -13.11
N LYS A 91 2.41 -9.45 -13.85
CA LYS A 91 2.21 -10.82 -14.33
C LYS A 91 3.32 -11.31 -15.26
N GLN A 92 3.88 -10.41 -16.08
CA GLN A 92 5.02 -10.73 -16.95
C GLN A 92 6.29 -11.00 -16.14
N HIS A 93 6.55 -10.22 -15.08
CA HIS A 93 7.72 -10.38 -14.22
C HIS A 93 7.56 -11.53 -13.20
N PHE A 94 6.35 -11.76 -12.69
CA PHE A 94 6.06 -12.74 -11.65
C PHE A 94 4.95 -13.71 -12.08
N PRO A 95 5.16 -14.53 -13.11
CA PRO A 95 4.12 -15.37 -13.72
C PRO A 95 3.56 -16.45 -12.79
N LYS A 96 4.24 -16.75 -11.67
CA LYS A 96 3.80 -17.73 -10.67
C LYS A 96 2.92 -17.12 -9.57
N LEU A 97 2.84 -15.79 -9.49
CA LEU A 97 2.08 -15.09 -8.47
C LEU A 97 0.71 -14.64 -9.00
N ASN A 98 -0.23 -14.41 -8.09
CA ASN A 98 -1.60 -14.03 -8.45
C ASN A 98 -1.77 -12.52 -8.36
N PHE A 99 -2.45 -11.94 -9.38
CA PHE A 99 -2.72 -10.52 -9.45
C PHE A 99 -4.18 -10.28 -9.85
N TYR A 100 -4.86 -9.37 -9.13
CA TYR A 100 -6.28 -9.07 -9.25
C TYR A 100 -6.50 -7.57 -9.49
N VAL A 101 -7.32 -7.24 -10.50
CA VAL A 101 -7.82 -5.87 -10.69
C VAL A 101 -8.98 -5.68 -9.75
N GLU A 102 -8.81 -4.87 -8.71
CA GLU A 102 -9.87 -4.61 -7.73
C GLU A 102 -9.65 -3.26 -7.03
N ASP A 103 -10.76 -2.60 -6.69
CA ASP A 103 -10.77 -1.38 -5.91
C ASP A 103 -11.21 -1.66 -4.47
N PHE A 104 -10.26 -1.61 -3.54
CA PHE A 104 -10.53 -1.82 -2.12
C PHE A 104 -11.30 -0.68 -1.44
N ALA A 105 -11.51 0.45 -2.10
CA ALA A 105 -12.36 1.52 -1.58
C ALA A 105 -13.87 1.31 -1.88
N GLN A 106 -14.25 0.31 -2.66
CA GLN A 106 -15.64 0.03 -2.99
C GLN A 106 -16.42 -0.48 -1.77
N LYS A 107 -17.67 0.00 -1.65
CA LYS A 107 -18.57 -0.40 -0.55
C LYS A 107 -19.10 -1.84 -0.68
N ASP A 108 -19.22 -2.32 -1.91
CA ASP A 108 -19.73 -3.63 -2.29
C ASP A 108 -18.62 -4.64 -2.63
N LEU A 109 -17.39 -4.37 -2.16
CA LEU A 109 -16.27 -5.28 -2.31
C LEU A 109 -16.63 -6.70 -1.82
N ASN A 110 -16.37 -7.71 -2.64
CA ASN A 110 -16.53 -9.11 -2.23
C ASN A 110 -15.41 -9.51 -1.27
N ILE A 111 -15.59 -9.15 0.01
CA ILE A 111 -14.63 -9.38 1.09
C ILE A 111 -14.19 -10.86 1.16
N SER A 112 -15.10 -11.81 0.96
CA SER A 112 -14.80 -13.24 1.09
C SER A 112 -13.72 -13.73 0.10
N GLN A 113 -13.56 -13.08 -1.03
CA GLN A 113 -12.54 -13.39 -2.03
C GLN A 113 -11.13 -13.01 -1.55
N PHE A 114 -11.02 -12.00 -0.66
CA PHE A 114 -9.76 -11.40 -0.26
C PHE A 114 -9.36 -11.66 1.19
N ILE A 115 -10.00 -12.62 1.86
CA ILE A 115 -9.57 -13.02 3.22
C ILE A 115 -8.10 -13.45 3.18
N CYS A 116 -7.29 -12.92 4.10
CA CYS A 116 -5.85 -13.15 4.18
C CYS A 116 -5.36 -13.11 5.64
N ASP A 117 -4.12 -13.49 5.85
CA ASP A 117 -3.46 -13.40 7.15
C ASP A 117 -2.79 -12.03 7.32
N ILE A 118 -2.18 -11.52 6.27
CA ILE A 118 -1.39 -10.30 6.29
C ILE A 118 -1.82 -9.41 5.13
N SER A 119 -2.03 -8.12 5.38
CA SER A 119 -2.15 -7.11 4.34
C SER A 119 -0.99 -6.13 4.40
N VAL A 120 -0.43 -5.80 3.24
CA VAL A 120 0.61 -4.78 3.08
C VAL A 120 0.12 -3.68 2.14
N ILE A 121 0.34 -2.43 2.53
CA ILE A 121 -0.03 -1.23 1.79
C ILE A 121 1.15 -0.25 1.82
N SER A 122 1.68 0.15 0.68
CA SER A 122 2.77 1.11 0.63
C SER A 122 2.52 2.21 -0.39
N ALA A 123 2.51 3.45 0.08
CA ALA A 123 2.33 4.65 -0.75
C ALA A 123 1.06 4.59 -1.63
N THR A 124 -0.03 4.08 -1.07
CA THR A 124 -1.33 3.92 -1.72
C THR A 124 -2.40 4.71 -0.98
N LEU A 125 -2.44 4.60 0.36
CA LEU A 125 -3.48 5.20 1.20
C LEU A 125 -3.64 6.70 0.99
N GLU A 126 -2.54 7.41 0.76
CA GLU A 126 -2.51 8.86 0.53
C GLU A 126 -3.22 9.30 -0.75
N HIS A 127 -3.57 8.37 -1.63
CA HIS A 127 -4.24 8.63 -2.92
C HIS A 127 -5.72 8.23 -2.91
N ILE A 128 -6.20 7.67 -1.79
CA ILE A 128 -7.57 7.16 -1.67
C ILE A 128 -8.50 8.25 -1.15
N ASP A 129 -9.59 8.53 -1.86
CA ASP A 129 -10.59 9.52 -1.46
C ASP A 129 -11.38 9.05 -0.22
N ASP A 130 -12.02 7.89 -0.29
CA ASP A 130 -12.73 7.24 0.83
C ASP A 130 -11.77 6.28 1.57
N TYR A 131 -10.77 6.85 2.25
CA TYR A 131 -9.77 6.06 2.97
C TYR A 131 -10.36 5.29 4.15
N GLU A 132 -11.46 5.75 4.74
CA GLU A 132 -12.11 5.05 5.85
C GLU A 132 -12.76 3.74 5.35
N GLN A 133 -13.47 3.79 4.22
CA GLN A 133 -14.02 2.59 3.59
C GLN A 133 -12.90 1.63 3.15
N PHE A 134 -11.84 2.17 2.54
CA PHE A 134 -10.66 1.41 2.13
C PHE A 134 -10.04 0.64 3.32
N LEU A 135 -9.76 1.34 4.42
CA LEU A 135 -9.23 0.74 5.64
C LEU A 135 -10.22 -0.25 6.28
N SER A 136 -11.50 0.09 6.32
CA SER A 136 -12.54 -0.83 6.81
C SER A 136 -12.52 -2.17 6.06
N ASN A 137 -12.39 -2.14 4.73
CA ASN A 137 -12.30 -3.36 3.94
C ASN A 137 -11.00 -4.14 4.23
N ILE A 138 -9.87 -3.46 4.37
CA ILE A 138 -8.58 -4.08 4.72
C ILE A 138 -8.66 -4.81 6.07
N PHE A 139 -9.13 -4.13 7.12
CA PHE A 139 -9.22 -4.74 8.46
C PHE A 139 -10.28 -5.85 8.54
N LYS A 140 -11.30 -5.84 7.68
CA LYS A 140 -12.28 -6.93 7.57
C LYS A 140 -11.74 -8.15 6.83
N THR A 141 -10.84 -7.96 5.88
CA THR A 141 -10.24 -9.06 5.09
C THR A 141 -9.02 -9.66 5.75
N THR A 142 -8.38 -8.98 6.71
CA THR A 142 -7.11 -9.40 7.31
C THR A 142 -7.34 -10.02 8.69
N SER A 143 -6.72 -11.17 8.95
CA SER A 143 -6.89 -11.92 10.19
C SER A 143 -5.81 -11.69 11.24
N GLN A 144 -4.57 -11.32 10.86
CA GLN A 144 -3.43 -11.32 11.78
C GLN A 144 -2.63 -10.00 11.81
N MET A 145 -2.17 -9.48 10.68
CA MET A 145 -1.33 -8.29 10.64
C MET A 145 -1.63 -7.38 9.44
N VAL A 146 -1.63 -6.07 9.68
CA VAL A 146 -1.69 -5.04 8.63
C VAL A 146 -0.45 -4.15 8.75
N LEU A 147 0.27 -3.97 7.64
CA LEU A 147 1.38 -3.03 7.49
C LEU A 147 0.98 -1.91 6.53
N ILE A 148 1.01 -0.68 6.99
CA ILE A 148 0.68 0.50 6.18
C ILE A 148 1.88 1.45 6.19
N ARG A 149 2.43 1.75 5.03
CA ARG A 149 3.43 2.80 4.85
C ARG A 149 2.76 3.98 4.18
N THR A 150 2.63 5.10 4.90
CA THR A 150 1.93 6.31 4.42
C THR A 150 2.51 7.59 5.04
N PHE A 151 1.92 8.73 4.73
CA PHE A 151 2.36 10.02 5.21
C PHE A 151 1.61 10.45 6.46
N ILE A 152 2.37 10.68 7.54
CA ILE A 152 1.88 11.23 8.81
C ILE A 152 2.40 12.65 8.97
N GLY A 153 1.55 13.54 9.49
CA GLY A 153 1.88 14.94 9.73
C GLY A 153 1.18 15.48 10.96
N GLU A 154 1.44 16.76 11.27
CA GLU A 154 0.86 17.46 12.43
C GLU A 154 -0.62 17.81 12.25
N LYS A 155 -1.13 17.71 11.03
CA LYS A 155 -2.54 17.93 10.66
C LYS A 155 -2.95 17.03 9.51
N SER A 156 -4.23 16.68 9.45
CA SER A 156 -4.80 16.09 8.24
C SER A 156 -4.90 17.15 7.17
N GLU A 157 -4.29 16.89 6.02
CA GLU A 157 -4.25 17.80 4.89
C GLU A 157 -4.19 17.03 3.58
N MET A 158 -4.83 17.56 2.57
CA MET A 158 -4.77 16.99 1.22
C MET A 158 -4.47 18.10 0.21
N ASP A 159 -3.73 17.74 -0.85
CA ASP A 159 -3.41 18.60 -1.96
C ASP A 159 -3.41 17.83 -3.27
N TYR A 160 -3.45 18.55 -4.38
CA TYR A 160 -3.33 17.98 -5.71
C TYR A 160 -1.97 18.29 -6.29
N CYS A 161 -1.17 17.24 -6.48
CA CYS A 161 0.16 17.35 -7.04
C CYS A 161 0.16 17.13 -8.53
N LEU A 162 0.88 17.99 -9.26
CA LEU A 162 1.22 17.76 -10.66
C LEU A 162 2.68 17.29 -10.74
N LYS A 163 2.90 16.06 -11.18
CA LYS A 163 4.26 15.59 -11.48
C LYS A 163 4.77 16.23 -12.76
N GLU A 164 6.07 16.50 -12.81
CA GLU A 164 6.75 16.95 -14.02
C GLU A 164 6.45 15.98 -15.18
N GLY A 165 6.02 16.51 -16.31
CA GLY A 165 5.60 15.72 -17.47
C GLY A 165 4.19 15.12 -17.41
N ALA A 166 3.46 15.26 -16.30
CA ALA A 166 2.08 14.80 -16.20
C ALA A 166 1.10 15.88 -16.68
N THR A 167 0.02 15.46 -17.34
CA THR A 167 -1.08 16.34 -17.79
C THR A 167 -2.18 16.52 -16.75
N GLN A 168 -2.19 15.69 -15.71
CA GLN A 168 -3.20 15.70 -14.66
C GLN A 168 -2.55 15.66 -13.28
N SER A 169 -3.17 16.37 -12.33
CA SER A 169 -2.81 16.31 -10.93
C SER A 169 -3.41 15.07 -10.26
N TYR A 170 -2.75 14.55 -9.25
CA TYR A 170 -3.23 13.44 -8.44
C TYR A 170 -3.36 13.88 -6.97
N LEU A 171 -4.33 13.29 -6.29
CA LEU A 171 -4.53 13.51 -4.86
C LEU A 171 -3.34 12.98 -4.07
N ILE A 172 -2.91 13.76 -3.10
CA ILE A 172 -1.97 13.32 -2.09
C ILE A 172 -2.40 13.87 -0.73
N ARG A 173 -2.46 12.99 0.26
CA ARG A 173 -2.92 13.28 1.60
C ARG A 173 -1.82 12.97 2.61
N GLN A 174 -1.77 13.76 3.68
CA GLN A 174 -1.16 13.35 4.93
C GLN A 174 -2.26 13.15 5.97
N PHE A 175 -1.99 12.30 6.93
CA PHE A 175 -2.93 11.96 7.98
C PHE A 175 -2.40 12.44 9.34
N LEU A 176 -3.30 12.85 10.23
CA LEU A 176 -3.01 12.74 11.65
C LEU A 176 -2.99 11.26 12.03
N LEU A 177 -2.08 10.87 12.91
CA LEU A 177 -2.05 9.50 13.41
C LEU A 177 -3.40 9.09 14.02
N SER A 178 -4.08 10.01 14.73
CA SER A 178 -5.42 9.79 15.28
C SER A 178 -6.52 9.51 14.24
N ASP A 179 -6.29 9.82 12.96
CA ASP A 179 -7.26 9.49 11.91
C ASP A 179 -7.19 8.03 11.50
N LEU A 180 -6.08 7.36 11.81
CA LEU A 180 -5.79 6.00 11.37
C LEU A 180 -5.84 4.97 12.51
N VAL A 181 -5.74 5.40 13.78
CA VAL A 181 -5.70 4.51 14.94
C VAL A 181 -6.93 4.65 15.83
N ASN A 182 -7.25 3.59 16.58
CA ASN A 182 -8.39 3.53 17.52
C ASN A 182 -9.74 3.84 16.86
N LYS A 183 -9.90 3.46 15.61
CA LYS A 183 -11.16 3.54 14.87
C LYS A 183 -11.96 2.24 15.04
N ASP A 184 -13.25 2.27 14.73
CA ASP A 184 -14.11 1.10 14.84
C ASP A 184 -13.60 -0.12 14.06
N PHE A 185 -12.96 0.11 12.92
CA PHE A 185 -12.41 -0.96 12.08
C PHE A 185 -11.13 -1.58 12.64
N ASN A 186 -10.39 -0.91 13.56
CA ASN A 186 -9.14 -1.41 14.12
C ASN A 186 -9.05 -1.39 15.66
N LYS A 187 -10.16 -1.21 16.38
CA LYS A 187 -10.18 -1.17 17.85
C LYS A 187 -9.67 -2.45 18.53
N ASP A 188 -9.80 -3.60 17.88
CA ASP A 188 -9.33 -4.90 18.35
C ASP A 188 -7.91 -5.24 17.92
N TRP A 189 -7.14 -4.24 17.48
CA TRP A 189 -5.76 -4.39 17.00
C TRP A 189 -4.79 -3.67 17.94
N LEU A 190 -3.63 -4.29 18.16
CA LEU A 190 -2.48 -3.61 18.76
C LEU A 190 -1.81 -2.77 17.68
N PHE A 191 -1.42 -1.57 18.03
CA PHE A 191 -0.81 -0.61 17.13
C PHE A 191 0.63 -0.29 17.53
N GLU A 192 1.49 -0.14 16.53
CA GLU A 192 2.86 0.34 16.66
C GLU A 192 3.22 1.23 15.47
N GLU A 193 3.88 2.35 15.76
CA GLU A 193 4.48 3.23 14.76
C GLU A 193 5.97 2.90 14.61
N ILE A 194 6.42 2.68 13.37
CA ILE A 194 7.78 2.23 13.03
C ILE A 194 8.40 3.26 12.10
N ILE A 195 9.67 3.59 12.35
CA ILE A 195 10.44 4.48 11.47
C ILE A 195 10.57 3.85 10.07
N ASP A 196 10.22 4.58 9.04
CA ASP A 196 10.46 4.19 7.65
C ASP A 196 11.96 4.34 7.31
N GLU A 197 12.66 3.24 7.14
CA GLU A 197 14.10 3.21 6.87
C GLU A 197 14.47 3.91 5.55
N ALA A 198 13.57 3.91 4.56
CA ALA A 198 13.81 4.53 3.27
C ALA A 198 13.93 6.06 3.35
N THR A 199 13.22 6.69 4.28
CA THR A 199 13.20 8.15 4.48
C THR A 199 13.74 8.57 5.83
N LEU A 200 13.99 7.61 6.74
CA LEU A 200 14.28 7.83 8.16
C LEU A 200 13.19 8.65 8.84
N SER A 201 11.97 8.56 8.34
CA SER A 201 10.79 9.34 8.75
C SER A 201 11.05 10.85 8.81
N LYS A 202 12.02 11.35 8.02
CA LYS A 202 12.35 12.78 7.99
C LYS A 202 11.25 13.57 7.29
N PRO A 203 10.85 14.72 7.87
CA PRO A 203 9.90 15.60 7.23
C PRO A 203 10.39 16.09 5.87
N LYS A 204 9.51 16.07 4.89
CA LYS A 204 9.76 16.56 3.53
C LYS A 204 8.56 17.34 3.03
N VAL A 205 8.82 18.52 2.42
CA VAL A 205 7.80 19.29 1.72
C VAL A 205 7.51 18.62 0.37
N ILE A 206 6.25 18.32 0.12
CA ILE A 206 5.78 17.79 -1.15
C ILE A 206 4.60 18.65 -1.62
N CYS A 207 4.54 18.94 -2.93
CA CYS A 207 3.48 19.76 -3.53
C CYS A 207 3.42 21.19 -2.98
N ASN A 208 4.57 21.80 -2.70
CA ASN A 208 4.73 23.21 -2.29
C ASN A 208 4.09 23.62 -0.95
N SER A 209 3.28 22.81 -0.31
CA SER A 209 2.55 23.20 0.91
C SER A 209 2.56 22.19 2.05
N ILE A 210 2.65 20.90 1.76
CA ILE A 210 2.50 19.84 2.75
C ILE A 210 3.88 19.35 3.23
N THR A 211 4.17 19.56 4.50
CA THR A 211 5.32 18.93 5.17
C THR A 211 4.85 17.64 5.82
N ARG A 212 5.42 16.53 5.45
CA ARG A 212 5.02 15.20 5.90
C ARG A 212 6.19 14.26 6.08
N SER A 213 6.03 13.32 6.99
CA SER A 213 6.95 12.22 7.22
C SER A 213 6.32 10.92 6.75
N GLN A 214 7.09 10.08 6.10
CA GLN A 214 6.66 8.73 5.77
C GLN A 214 6.89 7.83 6.97
N GLN A 215 5.85 7.13 7.42
CA GLN A 215 5.88 6.21 8.56
C GLN A 215 5.36 4.85 8.15
N ILE A 216 5.75 3.83 8.91
CA ILE A 216 5.15 2.51 8.85
C ILE A 216 4.27 2.32 10.08
N LEU A 217 3.03 1.95 9.85
CA LEU A 217 2.05 1.63 10.88
C LEU A 217 1.83 0.13 10.88
N ARG A 218 2.15 -0.55 11.98
CA ARG A 218 1.91 -1.97 12.17
C ARG A 218 0.72 -2.18 13.08
N PHE A 219 -0.24 -2.97 12.61
CA PHE A 219 -1.37 -3.43 13.40
C PHE A 219 -1.32 -4.95 13.50
N VAL A 220 -1.45 -5.47 14.71
CA VAL A 220 -1.49 -6.91 14.99
C VAL A 220 -2.79 -7.23 15.73
N LYS A 221 -3.50 -8.26 15.29
CA LYS A 221 -4.76 -8.69 15.92
C LYS A 221 -4.51 -9.12 17.36
N LYS A 222 -5.38 -8.68 18.29
CA LYS A 222 -5.34 -9.07 19.71
C LYS A 222 -5.71 -10.52 19.92
#